data_263286da430891c7e3ca06872f567ed7
#
_entry.id   263286da430891c7e3ca06872f567ed7
#
_cell.length_a   1.000
_cell.length_b   1.000
_cell.length_c   1.000
_cell.angle_alpha   90.00
_cell.angle_beta   90.00
_cell.angle_gamma   90.00
#
_symmetry.space_group_name_H-M   'P 1'
#
loop_
_entity.id
_entity.type
_entity.pdbx_description
1 polymer ?
#
loop_
_entity_poly.entity_id
_entity_poly.type
_entity_poly.pdbx_seq_one_letter_code
_entity_poly.pdbx_strand_id
1 'polypeptide(L)'
;MYRIALLALGFLIITAIAFTNYAKAEEIHFNNNIFILKYSALSPQNKGYENKYFLKDENKNNWTKMVGIYYYPEEGKPIKFADDKCKQVENDENNVLLKFIENKKADKAALSYLQHGNIQDKNFFEYNIFKYEKHPDKGMMVLRYAVRYFFTTDAEITKIGNNVKEENDKYLQMIIESPIPPIIEKDITSAT
;
A
#
# COMPACT_ATOMS: atom_id res chain seq x y z
N MET A 1 16.24 -54.97 1.73
CA MET A 1 15.61 -54.02 2.68
C MET A 1 16.38 -52.71 2.65
N TYR A 2 16.42 -51.98 1.51
CA TYR A 2 17.04 -50.63 1.37
C TYR A 2 16.38 -49.91 0.19
N ARG A 3 15.21 -49.30 0.43
CA ARG A 3 14.58 -48.39 -0.53
C ARG A 3 13.57 -47.47 0.18
N ILE A 4 13.99 -46.71 1.16
CA ILE A 4 13.19 -45.53 1.67
C ILE A 4 14.22 -44.57 2.31
N ALA A 5 14.97 -43.84 1.54
CA ALA A 5 15.79 -42.74 2.05
C ALA A 5 16.16 -41.67 1.01
N LEU A 6 15.41 -41.52 -0.08
CA LEU A 6 15.77 -40.55 -1.13
C LEU A 6 14.65 -39.55 -1.50
N LEU A 7 13.60 -39.42 -0.70
CA LEU A 7 12.46 -38.53 -1.00
C LEU A 7 12.29 -37.35 -0.02
N ALA A 8 13.18 -37.24 0.97
CA ALA A 8 13.09 -36.14 1.97
C ALA A 8 14.00 -34.94 1.69
N LEU A 9 14.87 -34.97 0.68
CA LEU A 9 15.82 -33.88 0.40
C LEU A 9 15.35 -32.91 -0.69
N GLY A 10 14.24 -33.20 -1.36
CA GLY A 10 13.75 -32.36 -2.47
C GLY A 10 12.83 -31.20 -2.09
N PHE A 11 12.33 -31.14 -0.84
CA PHE A 11 11.32 -30.15 -0.44
C PHE A 11 11.87 -28.95 0.35
N LEU A 12 13.15 -28.93 0.69
CA LEU A 12 13.74 -27.89 1.53
C LEU A 12 14.48 -26.77 0.76
N ILE A 13 14.55 -26.86 -0.59
CA ILE A 13 15.31 -25.89 -1.39
C ILE A 13 14.40 -24.84 -2.04
N ILE A 14 13.08 -25.02 -2.08
CA ILE A 14 12.16 -24.08 -2.78
C ILE A 14 11.72 -22.90 -1.89
N THR A 15 11.82 -23.02 -0.58
CA THR A 15 11.42 -21.94 0.36
C THR A 15 12.51 -20.93 0.68
N ALA A 16 13.77 -21.17 0.31
CA ALA A 16 14.89 -20.29 0.62
C ALA A 16 15.15 -19.21 -0.47
N ILE A 17 14.53 -19.29 -1.64
CA ILE A 17 14.79 -18.33 -2.74
C ILE A 17 13.89 -17.09 -2.68
N ALA A 18 12.83 -17.10 -1.86
CA ALA A 18 11.90 -15.96 -1.74
C ALA A 18 12.41 -14.80 -0.87
N PHE A 19 13.50 -14.98 -0.11
CA PHE A 19 13.94 -13.98 0.87
C PHE A 19 15.22 -13.19 0.54
N THR A 20 15.86 -13.42 -0.60
CA THR A 20 17.18 -12.82 -0.87
C THR A 20 17.20 -11.61 -1.81
N ASN A 21 16.04 -11.12 -2.30
CA ASN A 21 16.01 -9.99 -3.25
C ASN A 21 15.31 -8.73 -2.75
N TYR A 22 15.08 -8.56 -1.44
CA TYR A 22 14.50 -7.31 -0.91
C TYR A 22 15.54 -6.22 -0.57
N ALA A 23 16.81 -6.41 -0.90
CA ALA A 23 17.81 -5.37 -0.73
C ALA A 23 17.67 -4.32 -1.84
N LYS A 24 16.94 -3.24 -1.56
CA LYS A 24 16.67 -2.07 -2.41
C LYS A 24 15.68 -2.33 -3.55
N ALA A 25 14.40 -2.49 -3.20
CA ALA A 25 13.35 -2.51 -4.22
C ALA A 25 13.15 -1.08 -4.77
N GLU A 26 13.94 -0.69 -5.77
CA GLU A 26 13.64 0.49 -6.59
C GLU A 26 12.40 0.27 -7.46
N GLU A 27 11.93 -0.98 -7.54
CA GLU A 27 10.73 -1.40 -8.26
C GLU A 27 9.86 -2.29 -7.38
N ILE A 28 8.54 -2.11 -7.48
CA ILE A 28 7.51 -2.95 -6.85
C ILE A 28 6.61 -3.51 -7.94
N HIS A 29 6.43 -4.83 -7.93
CA HIS A 29 5.47 -5.51 -8.79
C HIS A 29 4.19 -5.75 -8.01
N PHE A 30 3.10 -5.10 -8.39
CA PHE A 30 1.80 -5.22 -7.74
C PHE A 30 0.66 -5.14 -8.76
N ASN A 31 -0.29 -6.06 -8.68
CA ASN A 31 -1.48 -6.12 -9.53
C ASN A 31 -1.17 -5.94 -11.03
N ASN A 32 -0.24 -6.76 -11.56
CA ASN A 32 0.22 -6.75 -12.96
C ASN A 32 0.83 -5.40 -13.43
N ASN A 33 1.22 -4.54 -12.51
CA ASN A 33 1.92 -3.29 -12.82
C ASN A 33 3.31 -3.30 -12.18
N ILE A 34 4.23 -2.56 -12.80
CA ILE A 34 5.55 -2.27 -12.27
C ILE A 34 5.56 -0.82 -11.82
N PHE A 35 5.83 -0.61 -10.54
CA PHE A 35 5.94 0.70 -9.92
C PHE A 35 7.40 1.01 -9.61
N ILE A 36 7.87 2.17 -10.02
CA ILE A 36 9.26 2.62 -9.86
C ILE A 36 9.32 3.66 -8.76
N LEU A 37 10.32 3.57 -7.88
CA LEU A 37 10.58 4.57 -6.84
C LEU A 37 10.93 5.91 -7.49
N LYS A 38 10.09 6.91 -7.27
CA LYS A 38 10.27 8.26 -7.79
C LYS A 38 10.36 9.34 -6.69
N TYR A 39 10.00 8.96 -5.46
CA TYR A 39 10.06 9.85 -4.34
C TYR A 39 10.41 9.08 -3.07
N SER A 40 11.38 9.58 -2.34
CA SER A 40 11.74 9.12 -1.00
C SER A 40 12.22 10.33 -0.21
N ALA A 41 11.66 10.52 0.98
CA ALA A 41 12.04 11.63 1.84
C ALA A 41 11.83 11.29 3.31
N LEU A 42 12.66 11.91 4.16
CA LEU A 42 12.42 11.95 5.59
C LEU A 42 11.17 12.80 5.86
N SER A 43 10.22 12.25 6.61
CA SER A 43 9.03 12.98 7.05
C SER A 43 9.39 13.87 8.25
N PRO A 44 9.28 15.20 8.15
CA PRO A 44 9.60 16.10 9.27
C PRO A 44 8.71 15.90 10.48
N GLN A 45 7.49 15.38 10.28
CA GLN A 45 6.46 15.28 11.31
C GLN A 45 6.68 14.08 12.24
N ASN A 46 7.13 12.94 11.70
CA ASN A 46 7.23 11.68 12.44
C ASN A 46 8.65 11.11 12.49
N LYS A 47 9.65 11.80 11.94
CA LYS A 47 11.04 11.37 11.83
C LYS A 47 11.23 10.01 11.11
N GLY A 48 10.23 9.61 10.35
CA GLY A 48 10.26 8.41 9.55
C GLY A 48 10.43 8.73 8.08
N TYR A 49 10.54 7.71 7.25
CA TYR A 49 10.65 7.86 5.79
C TYR A 49 9.35 7.54 5.09
N GLU A 50 9.11 8.21 3.96
CA GLU A 50 8.10 7.85 3.00
C GLU A 50 8.71 7.56 1.63
N ASN A 51 8.33 6.44 1.05
CA ASN A 51 8.69 6.06 -0.32
C ASN A 51 7.43 6.01 -1.18
N LYS A 52 7.45 6.66 -2.35
CA LYS A 52 6.34 6.64 -3.29
C LYS A 52 6.81 6.12 -4.65
N TYR A 53 6.10 5.12 -5.11
CA TYR A 53 6.34 4.41 -6.36
C TYR A 53 5.20 4.69 -7.31
N PHE A 54 5.51 5.03 -8.54
CA PHE A 54 4.56 5.37 -9.60
C PHE A 54 4.80 4.50 -10.82
N LEU A 55 3.85 4.45 -11.73
CA LEU A 55 4.07 3.84 -13.04
C LEU A 55 5.22 4.54 -13.78
N LYS A 56 5.80 3.87 -14.80
CA LYS A 56 7.02 4.31 -15.47
C LYS A 56 6.99 5.78 -15.90
N ASP A 57 5.89 6.21 -16.50
CA ASP A 57 5.74 7.56 -17.08
C ASP A 57 4.99 8.54 -16.14
N GLU A 58 4.77 8.13 -14.88
CA GLU A 58 4.10 8.91 -13.86
C GLU A 58 5.09 9.44 -12.80
N ASN A 59 4.67 10.48 -12.06
CA ASN A 59 5.42 11.06 -10.95
C ASN A 59 4.45 11.61 -9.87
N LYS A 60 4.98 12.21 -8.80
CA LYS A 60 4.19 12.73 -7.67
C LYS A 60 3.10 13.75 -8.04
N ASN A 61 3.28 14.46 -9.17
CA ASN A 61 2.34 15.51 -9.59
C ASN A 61 1.30 15.00 -10.59
N ASN A 62 1.62 13.92 -11.30
CA ASN A 62 0.77 13.35 -12.34
C ASN A 62 0.81 11.82 -12.25
N TRP A 63 -0.15 11.23 -11.56
CA TRP A 63 -0.22 9.80 -11.38
C TRP A 63 -1.69 9.31 -11.37
N THR A 64 -1.86 8.08 -11.84
CA THR A 64 -3.13 7.36 -11.80
C THR A 64 -3.08 6.19 -10.84
N LYS A 65 -1.89 5.61 -10.62
CA LYS A 65 -1.67 4.53 -9.65
C LYS A 65 -0.40 4.77 -8.84
N MET A 66 -0.45 4.45 -7.57
CA MET A 66 0.67 4.67 -6.67
C MET A 66 0.76 3.56 -5.63
N VAL A 67 1.99 3.14 -5.31
CA VAL A 67 2.31 2.37 -4.10
C VAL A 67 3.11 3.28 -3.18
N GLY A 68 2.68 3.39 -1.92
CA GLY A 68 3.37 4.16 -0.88
C GLY A 68 3.83 3.22 0.24
N ILE A 69 5.04 3.43 0.73
CA ILE A 69 5.55 2.78 1.93
C ILE A 69 5.92 3.89 2.91
N TYR A 70 5.43 3.76 4.14
CA TYR A 70 5.65 4.75 5.19
C TYR A 70 6.19 4.06 6.43
N TYR A 71 7.23 4.62 7.01
CA TYR A 71 7.82 4.17 8.26
C TYR A 71 7.59 5.21 9.36
N TYR A 72 7.09 4.75 10.50
CA TYR A 72 6.79 5.56 11.69
C TYR A 72 7.58 4.99 12.89
N PRO A 73 8.82 5.47 13.15
CA PRO A 73 9.72 4.89 14.15
C PRO A 73 9.23 5.01 15.59
N GLU A 74 8.37 5.99 15.88
CA GLU A 74 7.85 6.27 17.23
C GLU A 74 6.46 5.68 17.47
N GLU A 75 5.79 5.17 16.42
CA GLU A 75 4.47 4.55 16.50
C GLU A 75 4.57 3.03 16.64
N GLY A 76 3.84 2.46 17.61
CA GLY A 76 3.92 1.02 17.88
C GLY A 76 2.57 0.32 17.98
N LYS A 77 1.48 0.99 17.60
CA LYS A 77 0.11 0.48 17.73
C LYS A 77 -0.65 0.54 16.40
N PRO A 78 -0.36 -0.38 15.45
CA PRO A 78 -0.96 -0.38 14.12
C PRO A 78 -2.48 -0.31 14.10
N ILE A 79 -3.17 -1.10 14.94
CA ILE A 79 -4.64 -1.11 15.00
C ILE A 79 -5.17 0.26 15.46
N LYS A 80 -4.57 0.83 16.52
CA LYS A 80 -5.00 2.16 17.00
C LYS A 80 -4.79 3.23 15.94
N PHE A 81 -3.65 3.23 15.26
CA PHE A 81 -3.33 4.19 14.22
C PHE A 81 -4.31 4.08 13.03
N ALA A 82 -4.64 2.84 12.65
CA ALA A 82 -5.63 2.57 11.61
C ALA A 82 -7.05 2.99 12.02
N ASP A 83 -7.44 2.78 13.27
CA ASP A 83 -8.73 3.21 13.82
C ASP A 83 -8.84 4.75 13.86
N ASP A 84 -7.77 5.45 14.27
CA ASP A 84 -7.72 6.92 14.23
C ASP A 84 -7.84 7.44 12.77
N LYS A 85 -7.21 6.75 11.80
CA LYS A 85 -7.38 7.07 10.37
C LYS A 85 -8.81 6.78 9.89
N CYS A 86 -9.42 5.68 10.32
CA CYS A 86 -10.81 5.34 10.01
C CYS A 86 -11.76 6.47 10.44
N LYS A 87 -11.63 6.95 11.68
CA LYS A 87 -12.41 8.08 12.22
C LYS A 87 -12.19 9.38 11.41
N GLN A 88 -10.95 9.65 10.98
CA GLN A 88 -10.68 10.81 10.11
C GLN A 88 -11.43 10.70 8.77
N VAL A 89 -11.42 9.49 8.17
CA VAL A 89 -12.13 9.22 6.92
C VAL A 89 -13.65 9.41 7.08
N GLU A 90 -14.23 8.89 8.17
CA GLU A 90 -15.67 8.99 8.45
C GLU A 90 -16.13 10.42 8.76
N ASN A 91 -15.25 11.27 9.29
CA ASN A 91 -15.55 12.66 9.63
C ASN A 91 -15.36 13.64 8.46
N ASP A 92 -14.85 13.22 7.33
CA ASP A 92 -14.63 14.06 6.14
C ASP A 92 -15.68 13.73 5.08
N GLU A 93 -16.54 14.69 4.74
CA GLU A 93 -17.62 14.54 3.76
C GLU A 93 -17.16 14.16 2.34
N ASN A 94 -15.87 14.40 2.02
CA ASN A 94 -15.28 14.00 0.75
C ASN A 94 -14.84 12.54 0.72
N ASN A 95 -14.97 11.83 1.82
CA ASN A 95 -14.53 10.44 1.94
C ASN A 95 -15.71 9.48 2.15
N VAL A 96 -15.55 8.27 1.64
CA VAL A 96 -16.46 7.15 1.88
C VAL A 96 -15.65 5.96 2.35
N LEU A 97 -15.77 5.61 3.63
CA LEU A 97 -15.17 4.38 4.16
C LEU A 97 -15.83 3.17 3.50
N LEU A 98 -15.02 2.28 2.95
CA LEU A 98 -15.49 1.04 2.31
C LEU A 98 -15.35 -0.16 3.22
N LYS A 99 -14.20 -0.30 3.88
CA LYS A 99 -13.94 -1.43 4.77
C LYS A 99 -12.83 -1.14 5.77
N PHE A 100 -12.97 -1.68 6.97
CA PHE A 100 -11.95 -1.74 8.00
C PHE A 100 -11.82 -3.17 8.52
N ILE A 101 -10.61 -3.69 8.61
CA ILE A 101 -10.30 -5.05 9.08
C ILE A 101 -9.17 -4.96 10.10
N GLU A 102 -9.33 -5.66 11.22
CA GLU A 102 -8.28 -5.78 12.24
C GLU A 102 -7.94 -7.24 12.55
N ASN A 103 -6.67 -7.49 12.83
CA ASN A 103 -6.17 -8.74 13.40
C ASN A 103 -5.53 -8.47 14.75
N LYS A 104 -6.30 -8.59 15.83
CA LYS A 104 -5.85 -8.29 17.20
C LYS A 104 -4.69 -9.17 17.66
N LYS A 105 -4.62 -10.43 17.20
CA LYS A 105 -3.52 -11.35 17.58
C LYS A 105 -2.18 -10.92 17.00
N ALA A 106 -2.18 -10.42 15.77
CA ALA A 106 -0.98 -9.98 15.05
C ALA A 106 -0.72 -8.48 15.19
N ASP A 107 -1.63 -7.72 15.82
CA ASP A 107 -1.63 -6.26 15.88
C ASP A 107 -1.44 -5.64 14.49
N LYS A 108 -2.30 -6.05 13.56
CA LYS A 108 -2.33 -5.58 12.17
C LYS A 108 -3.71 -5.08 11.82
N ALA A 109 -3.78 -4.09 10.95
CA ALA A 109 -5.04 -3.60 10.41
C ALA A 109 -4.91 -3.27 8.92
N ALA A 110 -6.05 -3.24 8.25
CA ALA A 110 -6.18 -2.72 6.89
C ALA A 110 -7.49 -1.92 6.77
N LEU A 111 -7.47 -0.90 5.93
CA LEU A 111 -8.67 -0.14 5.60
C LEU A 111 -8.67 0.27 4.13
N SER A 112 -9.87 0.46 3.59
CA SER A 112 -10.06 1.02 2.26
C SER A 112 -11.13 2.09 2.26
N TYR A 113 -10.94 3.12 1.44
CA TYR A 113 -11.89 4.22 1.28
C TYR A 113 -11.75 4.89 -0.08
N LEU A 114 -12.81 5.56 -0.50
CA LEU A 114 -12.81 6.50 -1.62
C LEU A 114 -12.69 7.92 -1.08
N GLN A 115 -11.91 8.74 -1.77
CA GLN A 115 -11.79 10.16 -1.53
C GLN A 115 -12.13 10.92 -2.81
N HIS A 116 -13.06 11.88 -2.73
CA HIS A 116 -13.27 12.85 -3.79
C HIS A 116 -12.21 13.95 -3.74
N GLY A 117 -11.71 14.36 -4.90
CA GLY A 117 -10.75 15.45 -5.02
C GLY A 117 -10.85 16.16 -6.36
N ASN A 118 -10.15 17.28 -6.46
CA ASN A 118 -9.98 18.04 -7.70
C ASN A 118 -8.52 18.43 -7.87
N ILE A 119 -8.00 18.30 -9.06
CA ILE A 119 -6.65 18.73 -9.42
C ILE A 119 -6.67 19.34 -10.82
N GLN A 120 -6.22 20.60 -10.95
CA GLN A 120 -6.19 21.31 -12.24
C GLN A 120 -7.57 21.27 -12.94
N ASP A 121 -8.63 21.57 -12.22
CA ASP A 121 -10.04 21.56 -12.67
C ASP A 121 -10.57 20.18 -13.13
N LYS A 122 -9.87 19.10 -12.82
CA LYS A 122 -10.32 17.74 -13.06
C LYS A 122 -10.76 17.07 -11.77
N ASN A 123 -12.01 16.67 -11.70
CA ASN A 123 -12.52 15.88 -10.59
C ASN A 123 -12.00 14.44 -10.67
N PHE A 124 -11.72 13.85 -9.52
CA PHE A 124 -11.34 12.45 -9.43
C PHE A 124 -11.86 11.81 -8.14
N PHE A 125 -12.00 10.50 -8.18
CA PHE A 125 -12.03 9.66 -7.00
C PHE A 125 -10.68 9.01 -6.82
N GLU A 126 -10.13 9.10 -5.62
CA GLU A 126 -8.94 8.37 -5.20
C GLU A 126 -9.37 7.19 -4.33
N TYR A 127 -9.24 5.99 -4.88
CA TYR A 127 -9.45 4.75 -4.15
C TYR A 127 -8.18 4.41 -3.40
N ASN A 128 -8.29 4.29 -2.09
CA ASN A 128 -7.18 4.10 -1.18
C ASN A 128 -7.33 2.78 -0.42
N ILE A 129 -6.24 2.02 -0.34
CA ILE A 129 -6.13 0.85 0.51
C ILE A 129 -4.86 0.98 1.34
N PHE A 130 -4.97 0.76 2.64
CA PHE A 130 -3.87 0.81 3.58
C PHE A 130 -3.77 -0.50 4.36
N LYS A 131 -2.53 -0.93 4.61
CA LYS A 131 -2.17 -1.98 5.55
C LYS A 131 -1.19 -1.42 6.57
N TYR A 132 -1.44 -1.73 7.83
CA TYR A 132 -0.65 -1.29 8.98
C TYR A 132 -0.11 -2.51 9.71
N GLU A 133 1.19 -2.55 9.96
CA GLU A 133 1.83 -3.61 10.76
C GLU A 133 3.06 -3.10 11.50
N LYS A 134 3.45 -3.80 12.57
CA LYS A 134 4.67 -3.46 13.31
C LYS A 134 5.90 -3.62 12.42
N HIS A 135 6.83 -2.69 12.55
CA HIS A 135 8.17 -2.92 12.02
C HIS A 135 8.90 -3.97 12.89
N PRO A 136 9.69 -4.89 12.29
CA PRO A 136 10.36 -5.96 13.05
C PRO A 136 11.21 -5.46 14.23
N ASP A 137 11.92 -4.36 14.06
CA ASP A 137 12.80 -3.82 15.09
C ASP A 137 12.06 -2.84 15.99
N LYS A 138 11.54 -1.76 15.46
CA LYS A 138 10.85 -0.70 16.20
C LYS A 138 9.92 0.09 15.29
N GLY A 139 8.78 0.51 15.86
CA GLY A 139 7.85 1.37 15.13
C GLY A 139 6.84 0.60 14.29
N MET A 140 6.32 1.25 13.28
CA MET A 140 5.25 0.75 12.43
C MET A 140 5.55 1.04 10.96
N MET A 141 5.14 0.10 10.10
CA MET A 141 5.15 0.23 8.65
C MET A 141 3.73 0.33 8.12
N VAL A 142 3.56 1.12 7.08
CA VAL A 142 2.30 1.24 6.35
C VAL A 142 2.56 1.02 4.87
N LEU A 143 1.78 0.12 4.26
CA LEU A 143 1.70 -0.06 2.82
C LEU A 143 0.41 0.59 2.33
N ARG A 144 0.49 1.46 1.35
CA ARG A 144 -0.64 2.08 0.66
C ARG A 144 -0.64 1.72 -0.80
N TYR A 145 -1.79 1.30 -1.32
CA TYR A 145 -2.08 1.29 -2.74
C TYR A 145 -3.16 2.31 -3.04
N ALA A 146 -2.96 3.13 -4.07
CA ALA A 146 -3.94 4.14 -4.46
C ALA A 146 -4.15 4.17 -5.97
N VAL A 147 -5.40 4.42 -6.38
CA VAL A 147 -5.81 4.56 -7.79
C VAL A 147 -6.67 5.81 -7.93
N ARG A 148 -6.35 6.66 -8.89
CA ARG A 148 -7.18 7.82 -9.26
C ARG A 148 -8.01 7.51 -10.49
N TYR A 149 -9.28 7.77 -10.39
CA TYR A 149 -10.26 7.68 -11.46
C TYR A 149 -10.78 9.08 -11.76
N PHE A 150 -10.36 9.66 -12.86
CA PHE A 150 -10.87 10.95 -13.32
C PHE A 150 -12.25 10.78 -13.93
N PHE A 151 -13.12 11.77 -13.75
CA PHE A 151 -14.48 11.76 -14.28
C PHE A 151 -14.95 13.16 -14.66
N THR A 152 -15.92 13.21 -15.56
CA THR A 152 -16.58 14.43 -16.05
C THR A 152 -18.10 14.34 -16.03
N THR A 153 -18.66 13.12 -15.89
CA THR A 153 -20.09 12.85 -15.95
C THR A 153 -20.57 11.98 -14.80
N ASP A 154 -21.86 12.10 -14.45
CA ASP A 154 -22.49 11.27 -13.42
C ASP A 154 -22.49 9.77 -13.79
N ALA A 155 -22.54 9.45 -15.07
CA ALA A 155 -22.46 8.07 -15.54
C ALA A 155 -21.08 7.45 -15.23
N GLU A 156 -20.00 8.22 -15.37
CA GLU A 156 -18.64 7.79 -14.99
C GLU A 156 -18.51 7.61 -13.48
N ILE A 157 -19.11 8.51 -12.67
CA ILE A 157 -19.16 8.39 -11.21
C ILE A 157 -19.80 7.06 -10.81
N THR A 158 -20.98 6.77 -11.37
CA THR A 158 -21.70 5.52 -11.09
C THR A 158 -20.87 4.29 -11.47
N LYS A 159 -20.24 4.32 -12.66
CA LYS A 159 -19.36 3.23 -13.12
C LYS A 159 -18.17 3.01 -12.20
N ILE A 160 -17.49 4.08 -11.78
CA ILE A 160 -16.35 4.01 -10.85
C ILE A 160 -16.79 3.40 -9.52
N GLY A 161 -17.90 3.89 -8.95
CA GLY A 161 -18.42 3.38 -7.69
C GLY A 161 -18.73 1.88 -7.73
N ASN A 162 -19.36 1.40 -8.81
CA ASN A 162 -19.65 -0.02 -8.99
C ASN A 162 -18.37 -0.85 -9.12
N ASN A 163 -17.43 -0.42 -9.97
CA ASN A 163 -16.16 -1.13 -10.15
C ASN A 163 -15.36 -1.22 -8.83
N VAL A 164 -15.25 -0.11 -8.09
CA VAL A 164 -14.55 -0.11 -6.81
C VAL A 164 -15.22 -1.04 -5.81
N LYS A 165 -16.55 -1.03 -5.74
CA LYS A 165 -17.32 -1.92 -4.84
C LYS A 165 -17.09 -3.41 -5.16
N GLU A 166 -17.06 -3.76 -6.45
CA GLU A 166 -16.84 -5.14 -6.90
C GLU A 166 -15.40 -5.62 -6.64
N GLU A 167 -14.41 -4.73 -6.81
CA GLU A 167 -13.00 -5.09 -6.71
C GLU A 167 -12.41 -4.90 -5.30
N ASN A 168 -13.11 -4.19 -4.40
CA ASN A 168 -12.57 -3.79 -3.10
C ASN A 168 -12.05 -4.97 -2.28
N ASP A 169 -12.81 -6.04 -2.15
CA ASP A 169 -12.41 -7.20 -1.34
C ASP A 169 -11.18 -7.90 -1.93
N LYS A 170 -11.09 -7.99 -3.25
CA LYS A 170 -9.94 -8.56 -3.94
C LYS A 170 -8.67 -7.75 -3.70
N TYR A 171 -8.72 -6.43 -3.90
CA TYR A 171 -7.54 -5.57 -3.71
C TYR A 171 -7.13 -5.48 -2.24
N LEU A 172 -8.11 -5.42 -1.33
CA LEU A 172 -7.83 -5.41 0.10
C LEU A 172 -7.14 -6.71 0.53
N GLN A 173 -7.59 -7.86 0.05
CA GLN A 173 -6.95 -9.15 0.32
C GLN A 173 -5.52 -9.19 -0.26
N MET A 174 -5.31 -8.73 -1.49
CA MET A 174 -3.97 -8.64 -2.08
C MET A 174 -3.02 -7.81 -1.21
N ILE A 175 -3.46 -6.66 -0.71
CA ILE A 175 -2.65 -5.79 0.15
C ILE A 175 -2.38 -6.46 1.51
N ILE A 176 -3.36 -7.10 2.11
CA ILE A 176 -3.20 -7.82 3.39
C ILE A 176 -2.15 -8.94 3.27
N GLU A 177 -2.16 -9.67 2.17
CA GLU A 177 -1.24 -10.79 1.92
C GLU A 177 0.14 -10.33 1.44
N SER A 178 0.26 -9.16 0.83
CA SER A 178 1.54 -8.64 0.35
C SER A 178 2.47 -8.31 1.52
N PRO A 179 3.74 -8.74 1.48
CA PRO A 179 4.73 -8.24 2.41
C PRO A 179 4.93 -6.74 2.20
N ILE A 180 5.20 -5.98 3.27
CA ILE A 180 5.61 -4.58 3.13
C ILE A 180 7.10 -4.58 2.77
N PRO A 181 7.48 -4.01 1.61
CA PRO A 181 8.89 -3.88 1.25
C PRO A 181 9.65 -3.00 2.28
N PRO A 182 10.96 -3.21 2.43
CA PRO A 182 11.77 -2.37 3.32
C PRO A 182 11.76 -0.92 2.85
N ILE A 183 11.81 0.01 3.82
CA ILE A 183 11.91 1.44 3.53
C ILE A 183 13.29 1.77 2.94
N ILE A 184 13.34 2.67 1.98
CA ILE A 184 14.58 3.22 1.43
C ILE A 184 14.83 4.56 2.11
N GLU A 185 15.87 4.61 2.93
CA GLU A 185 16.29 5.81 3.68
C GLU A 185 17.28 6.63 2.85
N LYS A 186 16.78 7.21 1.78
CA LYS A 186 17.56 8.06 0.89
C LYS A 186 16.64 9.13 0.32
N ASP A 187 17.05 10.38 0.40
CA ASP A 187 16.28 11.46 -0.23
C ASP A 187 16.34 11.33 -1.76
N ILE A 188 15.19 11.05 -2.34
CA ILE A 188 14.96 11.01 -3.78
C ILE A 188 13.80 11.97 -4.04
N THR A 189 14.13 13.17 -4.48
CA THR A 189 13.14 14.09 -5.05
C THR A 189 13.28 13.97 -6.55
N SER A 190 12.32 13.30 -7.22
CA SER A 190 12.31 13.32 -8.69
C SER A 190 12.38 14.77 -9.15
N ALA A 191 13.38 15.10 -9.94
CA ALA A 191 13.39 16.33 -10.70
C ALA A 191 12.06 16.42 -11.47
N THR A 192 11.42 17.56 -11.36
CA THR A 192 10.19 17.96 -12.05
C THR A 192 10.31 17.77 -13.55
#